data_0d72cbd4f5b64274b6dd55107febef04
#
_entry.id   0d72cbd4f5b64274b6dd55107febef04
#
_cell.length_a   1.000
_cell.length_b   1.000
_cell.length_c   1.000
_cell.angle_alpha   90.00
_cell.angle_beta   90.00
_cell.angle_gamma   90.00
#
_symmetry.space_group_name_H-M   'P 1'
#
loop_
_entity.id
_entity.type
_entity.pdbx_description
1 polymer ?
#
loop_
_entity_poly.entity_id
_entity_poly.type
_entity_poly.pdbx_seq_one_letter_code
_entity_poly.pdbx_strand_id
1 'polypeptide(L)'
;MKTTLLFFLFPLLLFAQTKGIVVDEKNQPIPYVNIWVENENIGTTAEEDGTFSIPLKETKRIVFSALGYETKIVLSTNLTSITLHPKALELNEVVVERKKETSEIVIGDFSGIKLNSGVTNTGQENVHVWGKFVKSNEKIKEHPFVKSIEFVTSSKLNNVLLRIRIFNVNKEGFPTEDEVEEDILVSIKKGKNNNIVDLTKYNIRIPEEGIIVGFEYLKLEQNKYEYSYTTKGQKGSQKGYAYEPSIKGFFPGSESLLILNRDGSPRSKGYGNVEIALKIKLTN
;
A
#
# COMPACT_ATOMS: atom_id res chain seq x y z
N MET A 1 -60.11 -19.78 -21.40
CA MET A 1 -59.20 -18.79 -20.80
C MET A 1 -57.77 -19.28 -21.02
N LYS A 2 -57.01 -18.66 -21.93
CA LYS A 2 -55.59 -18.98 -22.17
C LYS A 2 -54.77 -18.00 -21.38
N THR A 3 -54.11 -18.48 -20.30
CA THR A 3 -53.24 -17.68 -19.45
C THR A 3 -51.87 -17.60 -20.12
N THR A 4 -51.57 -16.45 -20.72
CA THR A 4 -50.23 -16.20 -21.30
C THR A 4 -49.26 -15.86 -20.15
N LEU A 5 -48.36 -16.78 -19.84
CA LEU A 5 -47.30 -16.57 -18.87
C LEU A 5 -46.20 -15.71 -19.52
N LEU A 6 -46.21 -14.41 -19.19
CA LEU A 6 -45.19 -13.47 -19.66
C LEU A 6 -43.89 -13.66 -18.83
N PHE A 7 -42.92 -14.36 -19.38
CA PHE A 7 -41.59 -14.55 -18.79
C PHE A 7 -40.81 -13.22 -18.89
N PHE A 8 -40.75 -12.47 -17.80
CA PHE A 8 -39.95 -11.25 -17.71
C PHE A 8 -38.47 -11.65 -17.65
N LEU A 9 -37.78 -11.66 -18.79
CA LEU A 9 -36.31 -11.79 -18.86
C LEU A 9 -35.71 -10.51 -18.26
N PHE A 10 -35.39 -10.56 -16.98
CA PHE A 10 -34.59 -9.49 -16.34
C PHE A 10 -33.15 -9.62 -16.87
N PRO A 11 -32.59 -8.64 -17.57
CA PRO A 11 -31.19 -8.71 -17.98
C PRO A 11 -30.33 -8.66 -16.73
N LEU A 12 -29.74 -9.79 -16.37
CA LEU A 12 -28.64 -9.85 -15.42
C LEU A 12 -27.47 -9.08 -16.06
N LEU A 13 -27.25 -7.85 -15.64
CA LEU A 13 -26.04 -7.08 -15.95
C LEU A 13 -24.86 -7.81 -15.28
N LEU A 14 -24.34 -8.81 -15.98
CA LEU A 14 -23.07 -9.45 -15.64
C LEU A 14 -21.97 -8.36 -15.83
N PHE A 15 -21.50 -7.81 -14.74
CA PHE A 15 -20.26 -7.04 -14.77
C PHE A 15 -19.16 -7.99 -15.20
N ALA A 16 -18.69 -7.85 -16.43
CA ALA A 16 -17.57 -8.61 -16.93
C ALA A 16 -16.32 -8.22 -16.10
N GLN A 17 -15.93 -9.10 -15.18
CA GLN A 17 -14.64 -8.99 -14.51
C GLN A 17 -13.60 -9.64 -15.42
N THR A 18 -12.62 -8.86 -15.83
CA THR A 18 -11.47 -9.40 -16.55
C THR A 18 -10.52 -10.03 -15.52
N LYS A 19 -10.20 -11.30 -15.74
CA LYS A 19 -9.34 -12.10 -14.86
C LYS A 19 -8.07 -12.51 -15.59
N GLY A 20 -7.00 -12.71 -14.83
CA GLY A 20 -5.73 -13.20 -15.35
C GLY A 20 -4.79 -13.62 -14.24
N ILE A 21 -3.56 -13.94 -14.61
CA ILE A 21 -2.47 -14.28 -13.72
C ILE A 21 -1.23 -13.49 -14.10
N VAL A 22 -0.46 -13.05 -13.10
CA VAL A 22 0.85 -12.45 -13.32
C VAL A 22 1.93 -13.46 -12.95
N VAL A 23 2.90 -13.65 -13.85
CA VAL A 23 4.00 -14.62 -13.72
C VAL A 23 5.34 -14.00 -14.07
N ASP A 24 6.41 -14.63 -13.63
CA ASP A 24 7.78 -14.31 -14.04
C ASP A 24 8.15 -15.04 -15.37
N GLU A 25 9.39 -14.88 -15.83
CA GLU A 25 9.93 -15.52 -17.02
C GLU A 25 9.98 -17.07 -16.94
N LYS A 26 9.93 -17.61 -15.71
CA LYS A 26 9.92 -19.04 -15.44
C LYS A 26 8.50 -19.59 -15.25
N ASN A 27 7.46 -18.76 -15.56
CA ASN A 27 6.05 -19.04 -15.31
C ASN A 27 5.70 -19.28 -13.83
N GLN A 28 6.50 -18.72 -12.89
CA GLN A 28 6.15 -18.74 -11.47
C GLN A 28 5.22 -17.56 -11.18
N PRO A 29 4.15 -17.74 -10.39
CA PRO A 29 3.26 -16.66 -10.00
C PRO A 29 4.01 -15.55 -9.26
N ILE A 30 3.71 -14.29 -9.60
CA ILE A 30 4.20 -13.13 -8.87
C ILE A 30 3.07 -12.64 -7.97
N PRO A 31 3.18 -12.79 -6.65
CA PRO A 31 2.15 -12.35 -5.72
C PRO A 31 2.11 -10.83 -5.61
N TYR A 32 0.96 -10.31 -5.21
CA TYR A 32 0.76 -8.93 -4.76
C TYR A 32 1.16 -7.83 -5.75
N VAL A 33 1.16 -8.14 -7.04
CA VAL A 33 1.41 -7.16 -8.11
C VAL A 33 0.35 -6.07 -8.07
N ASN A 34 0.74 -4.82 -8.13
CA ASN A 34 -0.15 -3.69 -8.29
C ASN A 34 -0.66 -3.62 -9.73
N ILE A 35 -1.97 -3.54 -9.90
CA ILE A 35 -2.65 -3.56 -11.19
C ILE A 35 -3.65 -2.40 -11.24
N TRP A 36 -3.53 -1.51 -12.23
CA TRP A 36 -4.48 -0.40 -12.34
C TRP A 36 -4.68 0.06 -13.79
N VAL A 37 -5.82 0.70 -14.04
CA VAL A 37 -6.09 1.36 -15.31
C VAL A 37 -5.26 2.63 -15.39
N GLU A 38 -4.49 2.79 -16.46
CA GLU A 38 -3.64 3.95 -16.70
C GLU A 38 -4.49 5.25 -16.64
N ASN A 39 -4.04 6.21 -15.85
CA ASN A 39 -4.71 7.50 -15.60
C ASN A 39 -6.12 7.43 -14.97
N GLU A 40 -6.50 6.30 -14.40
CA GLU A 40 -7.80 6.14 -13.74
C GLU A 40 -7.66 5.61 -12.30
N ASN A 41 -8.74 5.81 -11.53
CA ASN A 41 -8.83 5.32 -10.14
C ASN A 41 -9.36 3.88 -10.04
N ILE A 42 -9.20 3.06 -11.06
CA ILE A 42 -9.62 1.66 -11.09
C ILE A 42 -8.39 0.76 -10.96
N GLY A 43 -8.38 -0.14 -10.00
CA GLY A 43 -7.27 -1.07 -9.86
C GLY A 43 -7.52 -2.15 -8.82
N THR A 44 -6.62 -3.13 -8.78
CA THR A 44 -6.62 -4.29 -7.90
C THR A 44 -5.19 -4.65 -7.50
N THR A 45 -5.02 -5.68 -6.71
CA THR A 45 -3.74 -6.31 -6.38
C THR A 45 -3.86 -7.80 -6.73
N ALA A 46 -2.83 -8.40 -7.29
CA ALA A 46 -2.81 -9.85 -7.49
C ALA A 46 -2.81 -10.58 -6.14
N GLU A 47 -3.51 -11.70 -6.08
CA GLU A 47 -3.52 -12.58 -4.89
C GLU A 47 -2.16 -13.27 -4.72
N GLU A 48 -2.00 -14.07 -3.68
CA GLU A 48 -0.76 -14.80 -3.37
C GLU A 48 -0.34 -15.76 -4.50
N ASP A 49 -1.30 -16.30 -5.23
CA ASP A 49 -1.09 -17.19 -6.38
C ASP A 49 -0.91 -16.44 -7.70
N GLY A 50 -0.73 -15.11 -7.66
CA GLY A 50 -0.58 -14.26 -8.83
C GLY A 50 -1.87 -13.97 -9.60
N THR A 51 -2.99 -14.58 -9.24
CA THR A 51 -4.28 -14.33 -9.92
C THR A 51 -4.82 -12.95 -9.57
N PHE A 52 -5.57 -12.36 -10.50
CA PHE A 52 -6.21 -11.07 -10.28
C PHE A 52 -7.56 -10.98 -10.98
N SER A 53 -8.38 -10.03 -10.51
CA SER A 53 -9.64 -9.67 -11.11
C SER A 53 -9.81 -8.15 -11.09
N ILE A 54 -10.07 -7.54 -12.26
CA ILE A 54 -10.26 -6.11 -12.39
C ILE A 54 -11.58 -5.81 -13.12
N PRO A 55 -12.45 -4.92 -12.58
CA PRO A 55 -13.74 -4.60 -13.18
C PRO A 55 -13.54 -3.60 -14.34
N LEU A 56 -13.61 -4.07 -15.57
CA LEU A 56 -13.48 -3.26 -16.77
C LEU A 56 -14.79 -3.26 -17.57
N LYS A 57 -15.18 -2.09 -18.07
CA LYS A 57 -16.37 -1.92 -18.92
C LYS A 57 -16.03 -1.80 -20.41
N GLU A 58 -14.79 -1.45 -20.70
CA GLU A 58 -14.28 -1.21 -22.05
C GLU A 58 -12.79 -1.53 -22.12
N THR A 59 -12.23 -1.56 -23.34
CA THR A 59 -10.80 -1.77 -23.53
C THR A 59 -10.00 -0.61 -22.95
N LYS A 60 -9.07 -0.91 -22.06
CA LYS A 60 -8.20 0.05 -21.34
C LYS A 60 -6.75 -0.38 -21.40
N ARG A 61 -5.85 0.55 -21.18
CA ARG A 61 -4.43 0.28 -20.87
C ARG A 61 -4.30 -0.03 -19.39
N ILE A 62 -3.73 -1.19 -19.09
CA ILE A 62 -3.55 -1.66 -17.71
C ILE A 62 -2.07 -1.67 -17.39
N VAL A 63 -1.73 -1.09 -16.27
CA VAL A 63 -0.38 -1.04 -15.72
C VAL A 63 -0.21 -2.14 -14.69
N PHE A 64 0.88 -2.89 -14.80
CA PHE A 64 1.32 -3.92 -13.85
C PHE A 64 2.66 -3.50 -13.28
N SER A 65 2.76 -3.41 -11.97
CA SER A 65 3.98 -3.02 -11.27
C SER A 65 4.18 -3.86 -10.02
N ALA A 66 5.39 -4.37 -9.85
CA ALA A 66 5.82 -5.07 -8.65
C ALA A 66 7.24 -4.63 -8.29
N LEU A 67 7.59 -4.66 -7.01
CA LEU A 67 8.94 -4.36 -6.54
C LEU A 67 9.94 -5.37 -7.14
N GLY A 68 11.07 -4.89 -7.61
CA GLY A 68 12.08 -5.72 -8.27
C GLY A 68 11.76 -6.12 -9.73
N TYR A 69 10.66 -5.64 -10.30
CA TYR A 69 10.24 -5.93 -11.68
C TYR A 69 10.06 -4.66 -12.51
N GLU A 70 10.26 -4.79 -13.81
CA GLU A 70 9.93 -3.72 -14.77
C GLU A 70 8.42 -3.52 -14.85
N THR A 71 8.00 -2.26 -14.85
CA THR A 71 6.58 -1.92 -15.04
C THR A 71 6.13 -2.25 -16.45
N LYS A 72 5.02 -2.98 -16.59
CA LYS A 72 4.45 -3.39 -17.87
C LYS A 72 3.08 -2.78 -18.11
N ILE A 73 2.86 -2.28 -19.32
CA ILE A 73 1.57 -1.72 -19.74
C ILE A 73 1.03 -2.55 -20.92
N VAL A 74 -0.20 -3.05 -20.79
CA VAL A 74 -0.85 -3.86 -21.81
C VAL A 74 -2.30 -3.42 -22.03
N LEU A 75 -2.87 -3.77 -23.19
CA LEU A 75 -4.31 -3.59 -23.43
C LEU A 75 -5.12 -4.68 -22.73
N SER A 76 -6.26 -4.32 -22.18
CA SER A 76 -7.12 -5.23 -21.41
C SER A 76 -7.72 -6.39 -22.20
N THR A 77 -7.53 -6.42 -23.52
CA THR A 77 -7.90 -7.56 -24.37
C THR A 77 -7.00 -8.77 -24.19
N ASN A 78 -5.82 -8.62 -23.58
CA ASN A 78 -4.78 -9.65 -23.46
C ASN A 78 -4.31 -9.83 -22.00
N LEU A 79 -5.25 -10.04 -21.07
CA LEU A 79 -4.94 -10.14 -19.63
C LEU A 79 -4.88 -11.58 -19.08
N THR A 80 -5.01 -12.61 -19.90
CA THR A 80 -5.06 -14.00 -19.41
C THR A 80 -3.78 -14.39 -18.66
N SER A 81 -2.62 -14.02 -19.19
CA SER A 81 -1.32 -14.25 -18.54
C SER A 81 -0.38 -13.08 -18.85
N ILE A 82 0.16 -12.49 -17.81
CA ILE A 82 1.06 -11.33 -17.88
C ILE A 82 2.41 -11.73 -17.32
N THR A 83 3.43 -11.74 -18.17
CA THR A 83 4.81 -11.98 -17.73
C THR A 83 5.48 -10.65 -17.41
N LEU A 84 6.02 -10.51 -16.18
CA LEU A 84 6.90 -9.40 -15.80
C LEU A 84 8.36 -9.86 -15.87
N HIS A 85 9.24 -8.94 -16.22
CA HIS A 85 10.69 -9.15 -16.26
C HIS A 85 11.33 -8.53 -15.02
N PRO A 86 12.29 -9.22 -14.39
CA PRO A 86 13.06 -8.62 -13.32
C PRO A 86 13.71 -7.31 -13.77
N LYS A 87 13.69 -6.30 -12.94
CA LYS A 87 14.44 -5.07 -13.15
C LYS A 87 15.94 -5.39 -13.08
N ALA A 88 16.70 -4.96 -14.07
CA ALA A 88 18.14 -5.12 -14.02
C ALA A 88 18.69 -4.32 -12.83
N LEU A 89 19.30 -5.01 -11.88
CA LEU A 89 20.03 -4.36 -10.78
C LEU A 89 21.28 -3.71 -11.39
N GLU A 90 21.27 -2.40 -11.55
CA GLU A 90 22.52 -1.67 -11.66
C GLU A 90 23.20 -1.76 -10.29
N LEU A 91 24.24 -2.59 -10.21
CA LEU A 91 25.11 -2.64 -9.04
C LEU A 91 25.89 -1.32 -8.99
N ASN A 92 25.27 -0.29 -8.44
CA ASN A 92 25.99 0.87 -8.00
C ASN A 92 26.99 0.41 -6.95
N GLU A 93 28.22 0.91 -7.03
CA GLU A 93 29.26 0.62 -6.04
C GLU A 93 28.72 0.94 -4.64
N VAL A 94 28.26 -0.11 -3.96
CA VAL A 94 27.78 0.03 -2.59
C VAL A 94 29.01 0.28 -1.73
N VAL A 95 29.23 1.53 -1.39
CA VAL A 95 30.14 1.87 -0.29
C VAL A 95 29.53 1.24 0.97
N VAL A 96 30.02 0.05 1.31
CA VAL A 96 29.59 -0.66 2.52
C VAL A 96 30.16 0.11 3.71
N GLU A 97 29.47 1.17 4.11
CA GLU A 97 29.70 1.73 5.43
C GLU A 97 29.32 0.66 6.45
N ARG A 98 30.31 0.19 7.22
CA ARG A 98 30.06 -0.80 8.27
C ARG A 98 29.19 -0.18 9.34
N LYS A 99 27.96 -0.69 9.49
CA LYS A 99 27.16 -0.46 10.69
C LYS A 99 28.02 -0.79 11.91
N LYS A 100 28.16 0.15 12.81
CA LYS A 100 28.88 -0.08 14.08
C LYS A 100 27.97 -0.72 15.13
N GLU A 101 26.67 -0.47 15.04
CA GLU A 101 25.61 -0.93 15.98
C GLU A 101 25.97 -0.72 17.45
N THR A 102 26.77 0.32 17.74
CA THR A 102 27.25 0.62 19.09
C THR A 102 26.30 1.51 19.87
N SER A 103 25.41 2.21 19.17
CA SER A 103 24.42 3.09 19.77
C SER A 103 23.12 3.08 18.97
N GLU A 104 22.01 3.29 19.67
CA GLU A 104 20.67 3.33 19.08
C GLU A 104 19.96 4.62 19.51
N ILE A 105 19.16 5.16 18.60
CA ILE A 105 18.23 6.24 18.91
C ILE A 105 16.81 5.87 18.45
N VAL A 106 15.84 6.57 19.00
CA VAL A 106 14.43 6.44 18.62
C VAL A 106 13.93 7.81 18.18
N ILE A 107 13.24 7.86 17.04
CA ILE A 107 12.55 9.05 16.54
C ILE A 107 11.07 8.77 16.38
N GLY A 108 10.22 9.78 16.45
CA GLY A 108 8.78 9.67 16.28
C GLY A 108 8.08 8.95 17.45
N ASP A 109 8.59 9.08 18.69
CA ASP A 109 7.95 8.45 19.85
C ASP A 109 6.55 9.03 20.09
N PHE A 110 5.56 8.14 20.10
CA PHE A 110 4.16 8.43 20.36
C PHE A 110 3.66 7.87 21.71
N SER A 111 4.59 7.48 22.59
CA SER A 111 4.28 6.98 23.93
C SER A 111 3.54 8.05 24.74
N GLY A 112 2.42 7.66 25.36
CA GLY A 112 1.57 8.59 26.10
C GLY A 112 0.67 9.49 25.25
N ILE A 113 0.78 9.49 23.92
CA ILE A 113 -0.10 10.24 23.03
C ILE A 113 -1.40 9.47 22.80
N LYS A 114 -2.55 10.15 22.94
CA LYS A 114 -3.85 9.55 22.61
C LYS A 114 -4.01 9.44 21.10
N LEU A 115 -4.06 8.21 20.60
CA LEU A 115 -4.32 7.91 19.20
C LEU A 115 -5.82 8.08 18.92
N ASN A 116 -6.22 9.27 18.52
CA ASN A 116 -7.61 9.69 18.32
C ASN A 116 -8.01 9.78 16.84
N SER A 117 -7.09 9.48 15.94
CA SER A 117 -7.28 9.52 14.49
C SER A 117 -6.67 8.30 13.82
N GLY A 118 -6.76 8.23 12.52
CA GLY A 118 -6.16 7.20 11.70
C GLY A 118 -6.58 7.30 10.25
N VAL A 119 -5.95 6.47 9.42
CA VAL A 119 -6.24 6.37 8.00
C VAL A 119 -6.73 4.97 7.67
N THR A 120 -7.67 4.90 6.73
CA THR A 120 -8.24 3.66 6.21
C THR A 120 -8.40 3.78 4.70
N ASN A 121 -8.53 2.65 4.04
CA ASN A 121 -8.89 2.60 2.63
C ASN A 121 -10.36 2.21 2.51
N THR A 122 -11.23 3.18 2.18
CA THR A 122 -12.66 2.93 1.97
C THR A 122 -12.93 2.56 0.52
N GLY A 123 -13.30 1.37 0.33
CA GLY A 123 -13.87 0.53 -0.70
C GLY A 123 -13.78 0.85 -2.17
N GLN A 124 -14.21 1.96 -2.64
CA GLN A 124 -14.34 2.20 -4.09
C GLN A 124 -13.16 2.95 -4.70
N GLU A 125 -12.36 3.59 -3.86
CA GLU A 125 -11.24 4.37 -4.33
C GLU A 125 -9.98 3.53 -4.47
N ASN A 126 -9.05 4.02 -5.24
CA ASN A 126 -7.75 3.38 -5.40
C ASN A 126 -7.05 3.22 -4.07
N VAL A 127 -6.41 2.08 -3.96
CA VAL A 127 -5.43 1.85 -2.92
C VAL A 127 -4.35 2.90 -3.05
N HIS A 128 -4.21 3.67 -1.99
CA HIS A 128 -3.16 4.66 -1.87
C HIS A 128 -2.09 4.13 -0.93
N VAL A 129 -0.91 4.65 -1.10
CA VAL A 129 0.12 4.56 -0.08
C VAL A 129 -0.04 5.77 0.84
N TRP A 130 -0.26 5.52 2.11
CA TRP A 130 -0.23 6.57 3.13
C TRP A 130 1.19 6.68 3.65
N GLY A 131 1.82 7.83 3.43
CA GLY A 131 3.22 8.06 3.75
C GLY A 131 3.44 9.02 4.91
N LYS A 132 4.49 8.79 5.68
CA LYS A 132 5.04 9.75 6.64
C LYS A 132 6.45 10.13 6.20
N PHE A 133 6.67 11.41 5.95
CA PHE A 133 8.00 11.94 5.64
C PHE A 133 8.85 12.01 6.92
N VAL A 134 10.04 11.48 6.84
CA VAL A 134 11.08 11.49 7.88
C VAL A 134 12.23 12.32 7.38
N LYS A 135 12.24 13.59 7.76
CA LYS A 135 13.30 14.53 7.39
C LYS A 135 14.57 14.19 8.15
N SER A 136 15.71 14.16 7.47
CA SER A 136 17.00 13.98 8.11
C SER A 136 17.38 15.18 8.99
N ASN A 137 18.12 14.91 10.05
CA ASN A 137 18.70 15.89 10.97
C ASN A 137 20.02 15.36 11.54
N GLU A 138 20.74 16.15 12.34
CA GLU A 138 22.05 15.77 12.85
C GLU A 138 22.04 14.42 13.62
N LYS A 139 21.01 14.15 14.42
CA LYS A 139 20.90 12.88 15.15
C LYS A 139 20.74 11.68 14.21
N ILE A 140 19.97 11.87 13.12
CA ILE A 140 19.77 10.84 12.09
C ILE A 140 21.07 10.64 11.30
N LYS A 141 21.81 11.71 10.99
CA LYS A 141 23.12 11.60 10.31
C LYS A 141 24.14 10.79 11.12
N GLU A 142 24.11 10.90 12.45
CA GLU A 142 24.94 10.09 13.35
C GLU A 142 24.47 8.64 13.49
N HIS A 143 23.18 8.36 13.22
CA HIS A 143 22.53 7.05 13.31
C HIS A 143 21.69 6.81 12.05
N PRO A 144 22.33 6.67 10.87
CA PRO A 144 21.58 6.72 9.61
C PRO A 144 20.86 5.42 9.25
N PHE A 145 21.12 4.30 9.94
CA PHE A 145 20.59 3.01 9.54
C PHE A 145 19.28 2.68 10.25
N VAL A 146 18.26 2.33 9.48
CA VAL A 146 16.96 1.91 10.03
C VAL A 146 17.06 0.48 10.55
N LYS A 147 16.84 0.30 11.86
CA LYS A 147 16.78 -1.02 12.50
C LYS A 147 15.37 -1.59 12.51
N SER A 148 14.41 -0.80 12.94
CA SER A 148 13.00 -1.22 12.96
C SER A 148 12.05 -0.04 12.90
N ILE A 149 10.81 -0.32 12.50
CA ILE A 149 9.69 0.61 12.63
C ILE A 149 8.64 0.03 13.56
N GLU A 150 7.94 0.90 14.27
CA GLU A 150 6.83 0.55 15.16
C GLU A 150 5.64 1.45 14.84
N PHE A 151 4.46 0.84 14.63
CA PHE A 151 3.23 1.55 14.30
C PHE A 151 2.00 0.82 14.84
N VAL A 152 0.90 1.55 14.99
CA VAL A 152 -0.32 1.01 15.57
C VAL A 152 -1.39 0.83 14.51
N THR A 153 -2.02 -0.34 14.51
CA THR A 153 -3.15 -0.65 13.63
C THR A 153 -4.40 -1.02 14.42
N SER A 154 -5.53 -0.99 13.75
CA SER A 154 -6.77 -1.60 14.21
C SER A 154 -7.43 -2.32 13.03
N SER A 155 -7.77 -3.59 13.20
CA SER A 155 -8.41 -4.38 12.15
C SER A 155 -9.66 -5.11 12.65
N LYS A 156 -10.64 -5.25 11.77
CA LYS A 156 -11.82 -6.09 11.98
C LYS A 156 -11.58 -7.55 11.61
N LEU A 157 -10.53 -7.80 10.83
CA LEU A 157 -10.14 -9.10 10.29
C LEU A 157 -8.82 -9.57 10.88
N ASN A 158 -8.57 -10.89 10.80
CA ASN A 158 -7.27 -11.48 11.09
C ASN A 158 -6.46 -11.66 9.81
N ASN A 159 -5.13 -11.74 9.96
CA ASN A 159 -4.19 -12.06 8.88
C ASN A 159 -4.28 -11.10 7.68
N VAL A 160 -4.65 -9.86 7.95
CA VAL A 160 -4.66 -8.80 6.94
C VAL A 160 -3.22 -8.48 6.57
N LEU A 161 -2.92 -8.39 5.27
CA LEU A 161 -1.59 -8.04 4.79
C LEU A 161 -1.50 -6.54 4.49
N LEU A 162 -0.48 -5.92 5.06
CA LEU A 162 -0.10 -4.54 4.80
C LEU A 162 1.31 -4.53 4.25
N ARG A 163 1.57 -3.80 3.14
CA ARG A 163 2.91 -3.61 2.60
C ARG A 163 3.51 -2.34 3.14
N ILE A 164 4.75 -2.44 3.64
CA ILE A 164 5.57 -1.28 3.99
C ILE A 164 6.43 -0.94 2.78
N ARG A 165 6.49 0.33 2.41
CA ARG A 165 7.37 0.86 1.37
C ARG A 165 8.26 1.93 1.96
N ILE A 166 9.50 1.97 1.53
CA ILE A 166 10.46 3.01 1.90
C ILE A 166 10.86 3.72 0.63
N PHE A 167 10.55 5.00 0.53
CA PHE A 167 10.89 5.79 -0.63
C PHE A 167 12.03 6.74 -0.33
N ASN A 168 12.98 6.82 -1.24
CA ASN A 168 13.90 7.93 -1.31
C ASN A 168 13.14 9.21 -1.69
N VAL A 169 13.71 10.36 -1.34
CA VAL A 169 13.11 11.64 -1.66
C VAL A 169 14.12 12.55 -2.35
N ASN A 170 13.62 13.44 -3.19
CA ASN A 170 14.44 14.50 -3.76
C ASN A 170 14.59 15.69 -2.78
N LYS A 171 15.34 16.73 -3.18
CA LYS A 171 15.60 17.92 -2.34
C LYS A 171 14.33 18.68 -1.95
N GLU A 172 13.26 18.57 -2.73
CA GLU A 172 11.96 19.17 -2.45
C GLU A 172 11.09 18.31 -1.52
N GLY A 173 11.55 17.11 -1.14
CA GLY A 173 10.85 16.16 -0.27
C GLY A 173 9.79 15.33 -0.99
N PHE A 174 9.83 15.24 -2.33
CA PHE A 174 8.97 14.35 -3.10
C PHE A 174 9.59 12.96 -3.24
N PRO A 175 8.77 11.90 -3.18
CA PRO A 175 9.26 10.54 -3.37
C PRO A 175 9.84 10.36 -4.77
N THR A 176 10.89 9.56 -4.86
CA THR A 176 11.53 9.19 -6.12
C THR A 176 11.34 7.71 -6.41
N GLU A 177 12.13 6.84 -5.80
CA GLU A 177 12.10 5.40 -6.00
C GLU A 177 12.00 4.67 -4.66
N ASP A 178 11.61 3.41 -4.70
CA ASP A 178 11.67 2.55 -3.52
C ASP A 178 13.13 2.25 -3.18
N GLU A 179 13.50 2.43 -1.91
CA GLU A 179 14.81 2.07 -1.38
C GLU A 179 14.97 0.54 -1.27
N VAL A 180 13.85 -0.18 -1.13
CA VAL A 180 13.81 -1.63 -1.01
C VAL A 180 13.01 -2.21 -2.17
N GLU A 181 13.65 -3.05 -2.96
CA GLU A 181 13.05 -3.71 -4.14
C GLU A 181 12.36 -5.05 -3.80
N GLU A 182 12.24 -5.38 -2.51
CA GLU A 182 11.52 -6.55 -2.01
C GLU A 182 10.25 -6.14 -1.27
N ASP A 183 9.25 -7.03 -1.25
CA ASP A 183 8.05 -6.84 -0.46
C ASP A 183 8.31 -6.94 1.05
N ILE A 184 8.04 -5.86 1.77
CA ILE A 184 8.00 -5.86 3.23
C ILE A 184 6.56 -6.04 3.66
N LEU A 185 6.12 -7.29 3.80
CA LEU A 185 4.74 -7.62 4.16
C LEU A 185 4.60 -7.84 5.67
N VAL A 186 3.55 -7.23 6.23
CA VAL A 186 3.22 -7.33 7.66
C VAL A 186 1.83 -7.94 7.81
N SER A 187 1.75 -9.09 8.48
CA SER A 187 0.47 -9.72 8.83
C SER A 187 -0.13 -9.07 10.07
N ILE A 188 -1.29 -8.45 9.93
CA ILE A 188 -1.98 -7.71 10.97
C ILE A 188 -3.07 -8.57 11.61
N LYS A 189 -3.06 -8.65 12.92
CA LYS A 189 -4.07 -9.36 13.72
C LYS A 189 -5.31 -8.49 13.93
N LYS A 190 -6.44 -9.14 14.16
CA LYS A 190 -7.69 -8.47 14.57
C LYS A 190 -7.50 -7.69 15.88
N GLY A 191 -8.22 -6.56 15.99
CA GLY A 191 -8.16 -5.67 17.14
C GLY A 191 -7.13 -4.55 16.97
N LYS A 192 -6.85 -3.85 18.05
CA LYS A 192 -5.82 -2.80 18.10
C LYS A 192 -4.49 -3.45 18.46
N ASN A 193 -3.50 -3.29 17.59
CA ASN A 193 -2.19 -3.94 17.73
C ASN A 193 -1.07 -2.91 17.55
N ASN A 194 -0.02 -3.08 18.33
CA ASN A 194 1.26 -2.46 18.10
C ASN A 194 2.11 -3.42 17.26
N ASN A 195 2.59 -2.96 16.11
CA ASN A 195 3.34 -3.77 15.16
C ASN A 195 4.77 -3.27 15.11
N ILE A 196 5.72 -4.17 15.30
CA ILE A 196 7.14 -3.90 15.19
C ILE A 196 7.67 -4.72 14.02
N VAL A 197 8.32 -4.04 13.08
CA VAL A 197 8.91 -4.65 11.88
C VAL A 197 10.41 -4.45 11.93
N ASP A 198 11.15 -5.55 11.98
CA ASP A 198 12.61 -5.54 11.86
C ASP A 198 13.01 -5.30 10.41
N LEU A 199 13.79 -4.27 10.18
CA LEU A 199 14.28 -3.86 8.86
C LEU A 199 15.79 -4.01 8.70
N THR A 200 16.45 -4.62 9.68
CA THR A 200 17.91 -4.75 9.74
C THR A 200 18.49 -5.42 8.47
N LYS A 201 17.79 -6.44 7.95
CA LYS A 201 18.24 -7.19 6.76
C LYS A 201 18.29 -6.36 5.48
N TYR A 202 17.48 -5.30 5.41
CA TYR A 202 17.39 -4.47 4.20
C TYR A 202 18.49 -3.39 4.12
N ASN A 203 19.25 -3.20 5.18
CA ASN A 203 20.34 -2.24 5.26
C ASN A 203 19.95 -0.80 4.85
N ILE A 204 18.74 -0.37 5.18
CA ILE A 204 18.21 0.92 4.79
C ILE A 204 19.00 2.05 5.46
N ARG A 205 19.54 2.94 4.66
CA ARG A 205 20.22 4.15 5.12
C ARG A 205 19.36 5.37 4.82
N ILE A 206 19.10 6.21 5.82
CA ILE A 206 18.39 7.48 5.61
C ILE A 206 19.34 8.49 4.97
N PRO A 207 19.07 8.96 3.72
CA PRO A 207 19.87 9.96 3.04
C PRO A 207 19.76 11.34 3.72
N GLU A 208 20.54 12.30 3.24
CA GLU A 208 20.50 13.67 3.74
C GLU A 208 19.13 14.35 3.53
N GLU A 209 18.46 14.03 2.45
CA GLU A 209 17.13 14.50 2.12
C GLU A 209 16.05 13.90 3.02
N GLY A 210 16.27 12.70 3.57
CA GLY A 210 15.31 11.94 4.34
C GLY A 210 14.68 10.78 3.55
N ILE A 211 13.64 10.18 4.12
CA ILE A 211 12.86 9.09 3.50
C ILE A 211 11.37 9.29 3.73
N ILE A 212 10.54 8.59 2.97
CA ILE A 212 9.13 8.42 3.27
C ILE A 212 8.89 6.96 3.65
N VAL A 213 8.29 6.76 4.84
CA VAL A 213 7.78 5.45 5.23
C VAL A 213 6.32 5.37 4.79
N GLY A 214 6.06 4.50 3.83
CA GLY A 214 4.77 4.29 3.20
C GLY A 214 4.07 3.04 3.70
N PHE A 215 2.75 3.14 3.85
CA PHE A 215 1.84 2.05 4.22
C PHE A 215 0.89 1.81 3.05
N GLU A 216 1.13 0.75 2.30
CA GLU A 216 0.35 0.41 1.12
C GLU A 216 -0.72 -0.64 1.43
N TYR A 217 -1.96 -0.32 1.07
CA TYR A 217 -3.10 -1.22 1.20
C TYR A 217 -3.21 -2.15 0.00
N LEU A 218 -3.14 -3.44 0.26
CA LEU A 218 -3.31 -4.47 -0.75
C LEU A 218 -4.81 -4.79 -0.93
N LYS A 219 -5.31 -4.74 -2.16
CA LYS A 219 -6.71 -5.09 -2.50
C LYS A 219 -6.91 -6.60 -2.65
N LEU A 220 -6.64 -7.32 -1.58
CA LEU A 220 -6.81 -8.77 -1.50
C LEU A 220 -8.19 -9.11 -0.90
N GLU A 221 -8.77 -10.22 -1.29
CA GLU A 221 -10.06 -10.66 -0.71
C GLU A 221 -9.94 -10.86 0.81
N GLN A 222 -8.81 -11.37 1.31
CA GLN A 222 -8.57 -11.51 2.77
C GLN A 222 -8.52 -10.18 3.53
N ASN A 223 -8.24 -9.07 2.85
CA ASN A 223 -8.17 -7.73 3.44
C ASN A 223 -9.52 -7.00 3.40
N LYS A 224 -10.50 -7.53 2.68
CA LYS A 224 -11.77 -6.88 2.40
C LYS A 224 -12.76 -7.10 3.54
N TYR A 225 -13.17 -6.01 4.18
CA TYR A 225 -14.19 -5.99 5.22
C TYR A 225 -15.46 -5.37 4.69
N GLU A 226 -16.55 -6.15 4.65
CA GLU A 226 -17.86 -5.67 4.25
C GLU A 226 -18.67 -5.19 5.47
N TYR A 227 -19.35 -4.07 5.32
CA TYR A 227 -20.18 -3.49 6.36
C TYR A 227 -21.48 -2.91 5.78
N SER A 228 -22.46 -2.73 6.65
CA SER A 228 -23.70 -2.06 6.30
C SER A 228 -23.77 -0.70 6.99
N TYR A 229 -24.29 0.30 6.28
CA TYR A 229 -24.46 1.64 6.81
C TYR A 229 -25.79 2.24 6.35
N THR A 230 -26.28 3.22 7.09
CA THR A 230 -27.47 4.00 6.75
C THR A 230 -27.08 5.45 6.56
N THR A 231 -27.55 6.05 5.46
CA THR A 231 -27.35 7.48 5.22
C THR A 231 -28.56 8.26 5.75
N LYS A 232 -28.30 9.35 6.47
CA LYS A 232 -29.39 10.21 6.99
C LYS A 232 -30.26 10.71 5.83
N GLY A 233 -31.57 10.45 5.90
CA GLY A 233 -32.54 10.82 4.88
C GLY A 233 -32.80 9.77 3.80
N GLN A 234 -32.08 8.65 3.78
CA GLN A 234 -32.36 7.50 2.90
C GLN A 234 -33.01 6.37 3.67
N LYS A 235 -34.04 5.72 3.07
CA LYS A 235 -34.64 4.50 3.62
C LYS A 235 -33.83 3.28 3.22
N GLY A 236 -33.54 2.42 4.19
CA GLY A 236 -32.81 1.16 3.98
C GLY A 236 -31.34 1.21 4.34
N SER A 237 -30.74 0.02 4.47
CA SER A 237 -29.31 -0.17 4.71
C SER A 237 -28.58 -0.33 3.39
N GLN A 238 -27.46 0.34 3.25
CA GLN A 238 -26.54 0.22 2.11
C GLN A 238 -25.37 -0.67 2.51
N LYS A 239 -24.80 -1.39 1.55
CA LYS A 239 -23.56 -2.16 1.75
C LYS A 239 -22.35 -1.34 1.31
N GLY A 240 -21.31 -1.36 2.11
CA GLY A 240 -20.02 -0.81 1.80
C GLY A 240 -18.92 -1.82 2.12
N TYR A 241 -17.72 -1.55 1.68
CA TYR A 241 -16.54 -2.32 2.05
C TYR A 241 -15.34 -1.42 2.27
N ALA A 242 -14.37 -1.90 3.02
CA ALA A 242 -13.09 -1.25 3.23
C ALA A 242 -11.99 -2.31 3.16
N TYR A 243 -10.79 -1.89 2.80
CA TYR A 243 -9.60 -2.74 2.93
C TYR A 243 -8.92 -2.42 4.25
N GLU A 244 -8.86 -3.41 5.11
CA GLU A 244 -8.20 -3.35 6.41
C GLU A 244 -6.67 -3.40 6.25
N PRO A 245 -5.89 -2.93 7.24
CA PRO A 245 -6.30 -2.40 8.54
C PRO A 245 -6.52 -0.88 8.52
N SER A 246 -7.04 -0.30 9.60
CA SER A 246 -6.88 1.12 9.90
C SER A 246 -5.51 1.34 10.53
N ILE A 247 -4.71 2.29 10.01
CA ILE A 247 -3.45 2.71 10.61
C ILE A 247 -3.74 3.88 11.54
N LYS A 248 -3.32 3.77 12.80
CA LYS A 248 -3.63 4.74 13.84
C LYS A 248 -2.67 5.91 13.84
N GLY A 249 -3.20 7.04 14.27
CA GLY A 249 -2.50 8.28 14.39
C GLY A 249 -3.20 9.21 15.35
N PHE A 250 -2.82 10.47 15.32
CA PHE A 250 -3.37 11.52 16.17
C PHE A 250 -3.68 12.79 15.38
N PHE A 251 -4.59 13.57 15.93
CA PHE A 251 -5.02 14.87 15.43
C PHE A 251 -5.21 15.84 16.60
N PRO A 252 -4.75 17.09 16.48
CA PRO A 252 -3.90 17.59 15.42
C PRO A 252 -2.49 17.00 15.51
N GLY A 253 -1.92 16.65 14.38
CA GLY A 253 -0.52 16.27 14.24
C GLY A 253 0.35 17.47 13.88
N SER A 254 1.66 17.30 13.97
CA SER A 254 2.66 18.32 13.60
C SER A 254 2.96 18.33 12.11
N GLU A 255 2.75 17.22 11.42
CA GLU A 255 3.11 17.00 10.02
C GLU A 255 1.91 16.59 9.18
N SER A 256 1.89 17.01 7.93
CA SER A 256 0.88 16.58 6.98
C SER A 256 1.13 15.16 6.52
N LEU A 257 0.08 14.35 6.53
CA LEU A 257 0.06 13.04 5.95
C LEU A 257 0.25 13.13 4.43
N LEU A 258 1.08 12.27 3.87
CA LEU A 258 1.28 12.17 2.42
C LEU A 258 0.39 11.08 1.84
N ILE A 259 -0.23 11.37 0.70
CA ILE A 259 -0.95 10.39 -0.10
C ILE A 259 -0.18 10.22 -1.40
N LEU A 260 0.26 8.99 -1.65
CA LEU A 260 0.98 8.63 -2.86
C LEU A 260 0.12 7.72 -3.72
N ASN A 261 0.31 7.79 -5.03
CA ASN A 261 -0.21 6.82 -5.97
C ASN A 261 0.52 5.48 -5.81
N ARG A 262 0.05 4.44 -6.50
CA ARG A 262 0.64 3.09 -6.45
C ARG A 262 2.06 3.04 -6.98
N ASP A 263 2.39 3.89 -7.94
CA ASP A 263 3.73 4.06 -8.50
C ASP A 263 4.67 4.89 -7.60
N GLY A 264 4.19 5.32 -6.43
CA GLY A 264 4.94 6.17 -5.50
C GLY A 264 4.85 7.65 -5.82
N SER A 265 4.29 8.07 -6.96
CA SER A 265 4.17 9.49 -7.28
C SER A 265 3.25 10.23 -6.30
N PRO A 266 3.51 11.51 -5.99
CA PRO A 266 2.68 12.27 -5.07
C PRO A 266 1.28 12.49 -5.65
N ARG A 267 0.25 12.21 -4.86
CA ARG A 267 -1.16 12.48 -5.22
C ARG A 267 -1.67 13.76 -4.56
N SER A 268 -1.51 13.87 -3.27
CA SER A 268 -1.86 15.07 -2.51
C SER A 268 -1.14 15.10 -1.17
N LYS A 269 -1.02 16.28 -0.58
CA LYS A 269 -0.79 16.40 0.86
C LYS A 269 -2.08 15.98 1.56
N GLY A 270 -1.97 15.09 2.55
CA GLY A 270 -3.11 14.43 3.16
C GLY A 270 -4.10 15.35 3.87
N TYR A 271 -5.18 14.76 4.32
CA TYR A 271 -6.26 15.42 5.04
C TYR A 271 -5.73 16.04 6.34
N GLY A 272 -5.62 17.34 6.35
CA GLY A 272 -5.31 18.26 7.43
C GLY A 272 -4.71 17.67 8.71
N ASN A 273 -3.49 17.96 9.02
CA ASN A 273 -2.82 17.76 10.32
C ASN A 273 -3.04 16.39 11.03
N VAL A 274 -3.35 15.32 10.29
CA VAL A 274 -3.31 13.95 10.83
C VAL A 274 -1.88 13.45 10.72
N GLU A 275 -1.35 12.90 11.80
CA GLU A 275 -0.03 12.30 11.84
C GLU A 275 -0.15 10.80 12.12
N ILE A 276 0.53 9.97 11.32
CA ILE A 276 0.63 8.53 11.60
C ILE A 276 1.52 8.33 12.83
N ALA A 277 1.05 7.51 13.78
CA ALA A 277 1.85 7.06 14.92
C ALA A 277 2.92 6.08 14.42
N LEU A 278 4.08 6.62 14.11
CA LEU A 278 5.25 5.89 13.60
C LEU A 278 6.46 6.21 14.44
N LYS A 279 7.06 5.18 15.01
CA LYS A 279 8.34 5.23 15.73
C LYS A 279 9.38 4.47 14.89
N ILE A 280 10.57 5.04 14.78
CA ILE A 280 11.67 4.43 14.06
C ILE A 280 12.86 4.30 15.00
N LYS A 281 13.42 3.10 15.08
CA LYS A 281 14.67 2.83 15.76
C LYS A 281 15.79 2.87 14.75
N LEU A 282 16.81 3.66 15.04
CA LEU A 282 17.98 3.86 14.20
C LEU A 282 19.25 3.42 14.92
N THR A 283 20.26 3.05 14.15
CA THR A 283 21.60 2.69 14.64
C THR A 283 22.69 3.34 13.78
N ASN A 284 23.92 3.40 14.34
CA ASN A 284 25.10 3.91 13.67
C ASN A 284 25.91 2.82 12.95
#